data_a32bd4ba3ad64f77c161961ca2c0e1cd
#
_entry.id   a32bd4ba3ad64f77c161961ca2c0e1cd
#
_cell.length_a   1.000
_cell.length_b   1.000
_cell.length_c   1.000
_cell.angle_alpha   90.00
_cell.angle_beta   90.00
_cell.angle_gamma   90.00
#
_symmetry.space_group_name_H-M   'P 1'
#
loop_
_entity.id
_entity.type
_entity.pdbx_description
1 polymer ?
#
loop_
_entity_poly.entity_id
_entity_poly.type
_entity_poly.pdbx_seq_one_letter_code
_entity_poly.pdbx_strand_id
1 'polypeptide(L)'
;MKLGVILPTFRDTVDDALEVARRCEEQGLDGVFAYDHLWPMGSPTRPSFAPFPVLAAAAARCPSLHVGPLVARVGMVGPAHLIDQFRSLASIAPGRVVAALGTGDVKSRDELEGYGLAVTSADQRRSEMELIARALRDDMPVWIGAGAEATNELARQLDVTLNVWDLDADRLTALTALGPVTWAGPVRENLPGLLDELRNAGVQWAVLAPGVDVAALAHWRDRGGC
;
A
#
# COMPACT_ATOMS: atom_id res chain seq x y z
N MET A 1 -9.12 3.94 -13.62
CA MET A 1 -8.69 3.63 -12.23
C MET A 1 -8.08 2.25 -12.21
N LYS A 2 -6.88 2.10 -11.67
CA LYS A 2 -6.21 0.80 -11.48
C LYS A 2 -6.75 0.06 -10.26
N LEU A 3 -6.69 -1.28 -10.28
CA LEU A 3 -7.17 -2.14 -9.22
C LEU A 3 -6.04 -2.95 -8.59
N GLY A 4 -5.97 -2.94 -7.26
CA GLY A 4 -5.00 -3.71 -6.49
C GLY A 4 -5.65 -4.47 -5.34
N VAL A 5 -4.92 -5.47 -4.83
CA VAL A 5 -5.36 -6.28 -3.69
C VAL A 5 -4.24 -6.34 -2.65
N ILE A 6 -4.58 -6.21 -1.39
CA ILE A 6 -3.64 -6.45 -0.30
C ILE A 6 -3.56 -7.97 -0.05
N LEU A 7 -2.36 -8.49 -0.10
CA LEU A 7 -2.10 -9.91 0.13
C LEU A 7 -2.38 -10.32 1.60
N PRO A 8 -2.91 -11.50 1.87
CA PRO A 8 -3.17 -11.99 3.22
C PRO A 8 -1.86 -12.42 3.92
N THR A 9 -1.15 -11.46 4.52
CA THR A 9 0.13 -11.69 5.20
C THR A 9 0.00 -12.17 6.65
N PHE A 10 -1.21 -12.19 7.23
CA PHE A 10 -1.50 -12.65 8.59
C PHE A 10 -1.95 -14.12 8.59
N ARG A 11 -1.07 -15.02 8.16
CA ARG A 11 -1.32 -16.46 7.99
C ARG A 11 -0.13 -17.26 8.49
N ASP A 12 -0.33 -18.56 8.68
CA ASP A 12 0.73 -19.49 9.10
C ASP A 12 1.68 -19.84 7.97
N THR A 13 1.22 -19.74 6.71
CA THR A 13 2.02 -19.98 5.51
C THR A 13 1.90 -18.82 4.53
N VAL A 14 2.90 -18.66 3.67
CA VAL A 14 2.92 -17.64 2.62
C VAL A 14 2.10 -18.04 1.39
N ASP A 15 1.68 -19.29 1.31
CA ASP A 15 1.03 -19.87 0.12
C ASP A 15 -0.27 -19.15 -0.25
N ASP A 16 -1.08 -18.79 0.75
CA ASP A 16 -2.32 -18.03 0.52
C ASP A 16 -2.03 -16.67 -0.16
N ALA A 17 -0.96 -15.98 0.27
CA ALA A 17 -0.58 -14.69 -0.32
C ALA A 17 -0.12 -14.85 -1.78
N LEU A 18 0.67 -15.87 -2.06
CA LEU A 18 1.17 -16.14 -3.41
C LEU A 18 0.06 -16.65 -4.34
N GLU A 19 -0.91 -17.40 -3.81
CA GLU A 19 -2.09 -17.83 -4.57
C GLU A 19 -3.00 -16.64 -4.93
N VAL A 20 -3.21 -15.70 -4.00
CA VAL A 20 -3.96 -14.46 -4.31
C VAL A 20 -3.22 -13.65 -5.38
N ALA A 21 -1.89 -13.52 -5.30
CA ALA A 21 -1.10 -12.83 -6.33
C ALA A 21 -1.25 -13.49 -7.71
N ARG A 22 -1.17 -14.83 -7.77
CA ARG A 22 -1.37 -15.61 -9.00
C ARG A 22 -2.76 -15.35 -9.61
N ARG A 23 -3.81 -15.37 -8.78
CA ARG A 23 -5.18 -15.06 -9.23
C ARG A 23 -5.32 -13.64 -9.74
N CYS A 24 -4.69 -12.65 -9.09
CA CYS A 24 -4.68 -11.27 -9.57
C CYS A 24 -4.00 -11.16 -10.94
N GLU A 25 -2.88 -11.84 -11.15
CA GLU A 25 -2.19 -11.92 -12.45
C GLU A 25 -3.10 -12.52 -13.53
N GLU A 26 -3.69 -13.68 -13.26
CA GLU A 26 -4.55 -14.39 -14.22
C GLU A 26 -5.82 -13.60 -14.59
N GLN A 27 -6.34 -12.84 -13.65
CA GLN A 27 -7.49 -11.97 -13.87
C GLN A 27 -7.10 -10.59 -14.43
N GLY A 28 -5.79 -10.33 -14.66
CA GLY A 28 -5.27 -9.10 -15.25
C GLY A 28 -5.45 -7.87 -14.36
N LEU A 29 -5.45 -8.01 -13.04
CA LEU A 29 -5.44 -6.86 -12.13
C LEU A 29 -4.10 -6.13 -12.21
N ASP A 30 -4.06 -4.89 -11.68
CA ASP A 30 -2.91 -4.01 -11.88
C ASP A 30 -1.80 -4.21 -10.83
N GLY A 31 -2.12 -4.70 -9.62
CA GLY A 31 -1.08 -4.86 -8.62
C GLY A 31 -1.51 -5.56 -7.34
N VAL A 32 -0.52 -5.94 -6.55
CA VAL A 32 -0.68 -6.52 -5.22
C VAL A 32 0.20 -5.80 -4.21
N PHE A 33 -0.33 -5.69 -2.99
CA PHE A 33 0.30 -4.94 -1.92
C PHE A 33 0.39 -5.80 -0.65
N ALA A 34 1.21 -5.40 0.32
CA ALA A 34 1.34 -6.11 1.58
C ALA A 34 1.40 -5.14 2.75
N TYR A 35 0.75 -5.48 3.87
CA TYR A 35 0.88 -4.73 5.11
C TYR A 35 2.30 -4.85 5.68
N ASP A 36 2.76 -3.77 6.30
CA ASP A 36 3.99 -3.74 7.08
C ASP A 36 3.66 -3.75 8.58
N HIS A 37 3.11 -4.87 9.05
CA HIS A 37 2.80 -5.11 10.45
C HIS A 37 3.60 -6.29 10.98
N LEU A 38 4.05 -6.20 12.23
CA LEU A 38 4.81 -7.27 12.90
C LEU A 38 3.89 -8.39 13.41
N TRP A 39 2.61 -8.06 13.62
CA TRP A 39 1.50 -9.00 13.89
C TRP A 39 0.16 -8.35 13.49
N PRO A 40 -0.92 -9.11 13.36
CA PRO A 40 -2.26 -8.54 13.19
C PRO A 40 -2.62 -7.67 14.40
N MET A 41 -3.13 -6.47 14.18
CA MET A 41 -3.49 -5.53 15.25
C MET A 41 -4.31 -6.22 16.35
N GLY A 42 -3.87 -6.07 17.61
CA GLY A 42 -4.51 -6.70 18.77
C GLY A 42 -4.24 -8.20 18.93
N SER A 43 -3.34 -8.79 18.13
CA SER A 43 -3.05 -10.24 18.19
C SER A 43 -1.56 -10.53 18.13
N PRO A 44 -0.77 -10.18 19.17
CA PRO A 44 0.70 -10.26 19.15
C PRO A 44 1.28 -11.68 19.09
N THR A 45 0.44 -12.70 19.27
CA THR A 45 0.84 -14.11 19.16
C THR A 45 0.62 -14.71 17.78
N ARG A 46 0.00 -13.96 16.85
CA ARG A 46 -0.24 -14.44 15.50
C ARG A 46 0.90 -14.04 14.56
N PRO A 47 1.24 -14.89 13.58
CA PRO A 47 2.30 -14.59 12.63
C PRO A 47 1.91 -13.46 11.69
N SER A 48 2.92 -12.72 11.23
CA SER A 48 2.86 -11.80 10.12
C SER A 48 4.11 -11.98 9.26
N PHE A 49 3.92 -12.02 7.95
CA PHE A 49 5.05 -12.04 7.02
C PHE A 49 5.51 -10.62 6.70
N ALA A 50 6.84 -10.42 6.75
CA ALA A 50 7.43 -9.15 6.32
C ALA A 50 7.10 -8.85 4.84
N PRO A 51 6.75 -7.59 4.48
CA PRO A 51 6.23 -7.28 3.16
C PRO A 51 7.24 -7.52 2.03
N PHE A 52 8.48 -7.09 2.17
CA PHE A 52 9.45 -7.15 1.07
C PHE A 52 9.75 -8.57 0.56
N PRO A 53 9.98 -9.60 1.42
CA PRO A 53 10.14 -10.97 0.95
C PRO A 53 8.92 -11.53 0.21
N VAL A 54 7.71 -11.26 0.73
CA VAL A 54 6.45 -11.71 0.10
C VAL A 54 6.25 -11.03 -1.25
N LEU A 55 6.47 -9.72 -1.33
CA LEU A 55 6.34 -8.95 -2.56
C LEU A 55 7.40 -9.34 -3.61
N ALA A 56 8.63 -9.65 -3.18
CA ALA A 56 9.66 -10.15 -4.07
C ALA A 56 9.28 -11.52 -4.68
N ALA A 57 8.73 -12.42 -3.86
CA ALA A 57 8.24 -13.72 -4.33
C ALA A 57 7.03 -13.59 -5.28
N ALA A 58 6.09 -12.68 -4.98
CA ALA A 58 4.96 -12.37 -5.86
C ALA A 58 5.43 -11.75 -7.18
N ALA A 59 6.33 -10.76 -7.14
CA ALA A 59 6.85 -10.08 -8.32
C ALA A 59 7.60 -11.01 -9.29
N ALA A 60 8.33 -11.99 -8.73
CA ALA A 60 9.05 -12.98 -9.53
C ALA A 60 8.13 -14.00 -10.22
N ARG A 61 6.95 -14.26 -9.64
CA ARG A 61 5.95 -15.21 -10.18
C ARG A 61 4.90 -14.54 -11.08
N CYS A 62 4.65 -13.25 -10.85
CA CYS A 62 3.59 -12.48 -11.49
C CYS A 62 4.19 -11.25 -12.21
N PRO A 63 4.67 -11.42 -13.46
CA PRO A 63 5.48 -10.40 -14.14
C PRO A 63 4.70 -9.17 -14.62
N SER A 64 3.37 -9.15 -14.60
CA SER A 64 2.58 -7.97 -14.98
C SER A 64 2.15 -7.12 -13.79
N LEU A 65 2.15 -7.67 -12.56
CA LEU A 65 1.66 -6.96 -11.39
C LEU A 65 2.66 -5.91 -10.88
N HIS A 66 2.12 -4.74 -10.53
CA HIS A 66 2.82 -3.82 -9.64
C HIS A 66 2.84 -4.39 -8.22
N VAL A 67 3.90 -4.10 -7.47
CA VAL A 67 4.08 -4.56 -6.10
C VAL A 67 4.54 -3.45 -5.19
N GLY A 68 4.11 -3.43 -3.94
CA GLY A 68 4.57 -2.47 -2.94
C GLY A 68 4.04 -2.77 -1.55
N PRO A 69 4.75 -2.38 -0.48
CA PRO A 69 4.14 -2.36 0.84
C PRO A 69 3.00 -1.34 0.87
N LEU A 70 2.01 -1.52 1.73
CA LEU A 70 0.93 -0.54 1.89
C LEU A 70 0.56 -0.39 3.36
N VAL A 71 1.31 0.42 4.05
CA VAL A 71 2.46 1.22 3.66
C VAL A 71 3.72 0.74 4.40
N ALA A 72 4.94 0.93 3.84
CA ALA A 72 6.17 0.71 4.60
C ALA A 72 6.27 1.71 5.74
N ARG A 73 6.44 1.23 6.97
CA ARG A 73 6.49 2.10 8.15
C ARG A 73 7.88 2.70 8.33
N VAL A 74 7.96 4.01 8.16
CA VAL A 74 9.18 4.79 8.44
C VAL A 74 9.51 4.72 9.93
N GLY A 75 10.79 4.55 10.24
CA GLY A 75 11.28 4.40 11.62
C GLY A 75 11.37 2.94 12.13
N MET A 76 10.92 1.94 11.35
CA MET A 76 11.14 0.52 11.67
C MET A 76 12.59 0.11 11.40
N VAL A 77 13.16 0.64 10.33
CA VAL A 77 14.56 0.46 9.94
C VAL A 77 15.11 1.82 9.53
N GLY A 78 16.44 1.97 9.52
CA GLY A 78 17.05 3.22 9.10
C GLY A 78 16.72 3.60 7.65
N PRO A 79 16.64 4.91 7.32
CA PRO A 79 16.23 5.38 6.00
C PRO A 79 17.03 4.78 4.84
N ALA A 80 18.34 4.69 4.95
CA ALA A 80 19.19 4.09 3.92
C ALA A 80 18.83 2.63 3.65
N HIS A 81 18.58 1.85 4.71
CA HIS A 81 18.18 0.45 4.57
C HIS A 81 16.81 0.30 3.90
N LEU A 82 15.85 1.16 4.24
CA LEU A 82 14.53 1.13 3.60
C LEU A 82 14.62 1.50 2.10
N ILE A 83 15.44 2.50 1.74
CA ILE A 83 15.73 2.85 0.34
C ILE A 83 16.32 1.65 -0.40
N ASP A 84 17.29 0.96 0.20
CA ASP A 84 17.93 -0.22 -0.40
C ASP A 84 16.96 -1.38 -0.57
N GLN A 85 16.02 -1.59 0.35
CA GLN A 85 14.95 -2.58 0.20
C GLN A 85 14.06 -2.29 -1.02
N PHE A 86 13.64 -1.03 -1.22
CA PHE A 86 12.87 -0.64 -2.40
C PHE A 86 13.66 -0.81 -3.70
N ARG A 87 14.92 -0.42 -3.74
CA ARG A 87 15.79 -0.59 -4.92
C ARG A 87 16.05 -2.07 -5.22
N SER A 88 16.22 -2.89 -4.19
CA SER A 88 16.35 -4.34 -4.34
C SER A 88 15.09 -4.96 -4.93
N LEU A 89 13.91 -4.56 -4.43
CA LEU A 89 12.63 -4.99 -4.99
C LEU A 89 12.46 -4.52 -6.45
N ALA A 90 12.89 -3.29 -6.78
CA ALA A 90 12.85 -2.76 -8.13
C ALA A 90 13.79 -3.50 -9.09
N SER A 91 14.89 -4.06 -8.60
CA SER A 91 15.76 -4.92 -9.39
C SER A 91 15.10 -6.25 -9.78
N ILE A 92 14.16 -6.76 -8.95
CA ILE A 92 13.36 -7.95 -9.24
C ILE A 92 12.15 -7.60 -10.11
N ALA A 93 11.55 -6.43 -9.90
CA ALA A 93 10.33 -5.95 -10.55
C ALA A 93 10.55 -4.59 -11.23
N PRO A 94 11.41 -4.49 -12.25
CA PRO A 94 11.74 -3.20 -12.86
C PRO A 94 10.49 -2.49 -13.41
N GLY A 95 10.33 -1.21 -13.03
CA GLY A 95 9.19 -0.37 -13.43
C GLY A 95 7.85 -0.72 -12.77
N ARG A 96 7.80 -1.70 -11.84
CA ARG A 96 6.56 -2.20 -11.24
C ARG A 96 6.49 -2.02 -9.71
N VAL A 97 7.47 -1.36 -9.11
CA VAL A 97 7.46 -1.12 -7.66
C VAL A 97 6.77 0.20 -7.34
N VAL A 98 5.93 0.18 -6.32
CA VAL A 98 5.34 1.36 -5.69
C VAL A 98 5.94 1.52 -4.31
N ALA A 99 6.59 2.65 -4.06
CA ALA A 99 7.15 3.00 -2.75
C ALA A 99 6.09 3.72 -1.91
N ALA A 100 5.18 2.96 -1.30
CA ALA A 100 4.21 3.53 -0.38
C ALA A 100 4.78 3.61 1.04
N LEU A 101 4.81 4.82 1.60
CA LEU A 101 5.45 5.18 2.87
C LEU A 101 4.41 5.65 3.89
N GLY A 102 4.57 5.27 5.15
CA GLY A 102 3.71 5.72 6.24
C GLY A 102 4.47 5.99 7.53
N THR A 103 4.00 6.96 8.30
CA THR A 103 4.61 7.29 9.60
C THR A 103 4.22 6.32 10.72
N GLY A 104 3.34 5.34 10.45
CA GLY A 104 2.70 4.55 11.49
C GLY A 104 1.70 5.39 12.31
N ASP A 105 0.87 4.72 13.07
CA ASP A 105 -0.12 5.32 13.94
C ASP A 105 0.12 4.95 15.42
N VAL A 106 -0.70 5.49 16.31
CA VAL A 106 -0.63 5.20 17.75
C VAL A 106 -0.89 3.70 18.05
N LYS A 107 -1.69 3.03 17.20
CA LYS A 107 -2.02 1.61 17.35
C LYS A 107 -0.83 0.69 17.05
N SER A 108 0.15 1.19 16.30
CA SER A 108 1.39 0.46 15.97
C SER A 108 2.46 0.55 17.07
N ARG A 109 2.23 1.35 18.14
CA ARG A 109 3.21 1.53 19.20
C ARG A 109 3.54 0.22 19.93
N ASP A 110 2.50 -0.55 20.29
CA ASP A 110 2.66 -1.81 20.99
C ASP A 110 3.48 -2.83 20.19
N GLU A 111 3.36 -2.79 18.86
CA GLU A 111 4.17 -3.63 17.97
C GLU A 111 5.66 -3.25 18.05
N LEU A 112 5.97 -1.94 17.98
CA LEU A 112 7.34 -1.45 18.03
C LEU A 112 7.98 -1.80 19.38
N GLU A 113 7.28 -1.51 20.49
CA GLU A 113 7.74 -1.81 21.85
C GLU A 113 7.92 -3.31 22.07
N GLY A 114 6.99 -4.14 21.58
CA GLY A 114 7.05 -5.60 21.69
C GLY A 114 8.24 -6.23 20.94
N TYR A 115 8.73 -5.58 19.89
CA TYR A 115 9.94 -5.97 19.15
C TYR A 115 11.21 -5.22 19.61
N GLY A 116 11.13 -4.42 20.67
CA GLY A 116 12.27 -3.66 21.19
C GLY A 116 12.72 -2.53 20.27
N LEU A 117 11.84 -2.04 19.40
CA LEU A 117 12.11 -0.94 18.50
C LEU A 117 11.80 0.42 19.16
N ALA A 118 12.63 1.41 18.88
CA ALA A 118 12.42 2.75 19.41
C ALA A 118 11.20 3.42 18.76
N VAL A 119 10.35 4.03 19.59
CA VAL A 119 9.25 4.88 19.11
C VAL A 119 9.78 6.31 18.92
N THR A 120 10.06 6.70 17.70
CA THR A 120 10.52 8.04 17.36
C THR A 120 9.35 9.05 17.32
N SER A 121 9.64 10.35 17.36
CA SER A 121 8.64 11.39 17.25
C SER A 121 7.99 11.42 15.86
N ALA A 122 6.77 11.96 15.77
CA ALA A 122 6.08 12.12 14.48
C ALA A 122 6.86 13.03 13.52
N ASP A 123 7.52 14.07 14.06
CA ASP A 123 8.35 15.00 13.27
C ASP A 123 9.58 14.30 12.70
N GLN A 124 10.26 13.49 13.51
CA GLN A 124 11.38 12.70 13.04
C GLN A 124 10.97 11.73 11.94
N ARG A 125 9.87 11.00 12.13
CA ARG A 125 9.37 10.08 11.08
C ARG A 125 8.97 10.80 9.80
N ARG A 126 8.42 12.03 9.89
CA ARG A 126 8.13 12.85 8.69
C ARG A 126 9.40 13.29 7.98
N SER A 127 10.43 13.71 8.72
CA SER A 127 11.72 14.08 8.14
C SER A 127 12.41 12.90 7.45
N GLU A 128 12.36 11.72 8.05
CA GLU A 128 12.86 10.48 7.43
C GLU A 128 12.04 10.08 6.19
N MET A 129 10.71 10.22 6.24
CA MET A 129 9.82 9.99 5.10
C MET A 129 10.15 10.91 3.94
N GLU A 130 10.37 12.21 4.21
CA GLU A 130 10.80 13.18 3.19
C GLU A 130 12.11 12.76 2.53
N LEU A 131 13.10 12.37 3.32
CA LEU A 131 14.41 11.90 2.82
C LEU A 131 14.23 10.69 1.90
N ILE A 132 13.45 9.67 2.33
CA ILE A 132 13.21 8.45 1.57
C ILE A 132 12.44 8.78 0.27
N ALA A 133 11.37 9.56 0.36
CA ALA A 133 10.56 9.94 -0.79
C ALA A 133 11.38 10.69 -1.85
N ARG A 134 12.22 11.64 -1.45
CA ARG A 134 13.14 12.36 -2.36
C ARG A 134 14.14 11.42 -3.04
N ALA A 135 14.63 10.41 -2.33
CA ALA A 135 15.59 9.45 -2.87
C ALA A 135 14.99 8.45 -3.87
N LEU A 136 13.67 8.23 -3.80
CA LEU A 136 12.98 7.20 -4.61
C LEU A 136 12.10 7.75 -5.74
N ARG A 137 11.60 8.99 -5.64
CA ARG A 137 10.57 9.51 -6.56
C ARG A 137 10.98 9.58 -8.02
N ASP A 138 12.27 9.68 -8.30
CA ASP A 138 12.79 9.72 -9.66
C ASP A 138 12.97 8.28 -10.24
N ASP A 139 13.01 7.27 -9.35
CA ASP A 139 13.20 5.86 -9.70
C ASP A 139 11.87 5.11 -9.82
N MET A 140 10.86 5.48 -9.01
CA MET A 140 9.57 4.77 -8.92
C MET A 140 8.45 5.65 -8.36
N PRO A 141 7.15 5.32 -8.61
CA PRO A 141 6.03 5.99 -7.97
C PRO A 141 6.11 5.95 -6.45
N VAL A 142 6.03 7.11 -5.80
CA VAL A 142 5.98 7.24 -4.34
C VAL A 142 4.57 7.59 -3.91
N TRP A 143 4.05 6.84 -2.93
CA TRP A 143 2.80 7.15 -2.25
C TRP A 143 3.08 7.50 -0.78
N ILE A 144 2.41 8.50 -0.25
CA ILE A 144 2.47 8.84 1.17
C ILE A 144 1.11 8.52 1.80
N GLY A 145 1.11 7.68 2.82
CA GLY A 145 -0.08 7.36 3.60
C GLY A 145 -0.63 8.60 4.30
N ALA A 146 -1.89 8.93 4.02
CA ALA A 146 -2.58 10.05 4.60
C ALA A 146 -2.65 9.95 6.14
N GLY A 147 -2.53 11.07 6.80
CA GLY A 147 -2.53 11.15 8.25
C GLY A 147 -2.79 12.58 8.74
N ALA A 148 -1.91 13.07 9.61
CA ALA A 148 -1.93 14.46 10.04
C ALA A 148 -1.75 15.41 8.85
N GLU A 149 -2.31 16.62 8.94
CA GLU A 149 -2.23 17.63 7.86
C GLU A 149 -0.80 17.89 7.41
N ALA A 150 0.16 17.91 8.33
CA ALA A 150 1.59 18.06 8.00
C ALA A 150 2.14 16.93 7.11
N THR A 151 1.59 15.72 7.20
CA THR A 151 1.96 14.59 6.32
C THR A 151 1.31 14.72 4.94
N ASN A 152 0.05 15.17 4.89
CA ASN A 152 -0.65 15.43 3.64
C ASN A 152 0.02 16.60 2.88
N GLU A 153 0.43 17.65 3.61
CA GLU A 153 1.18 18.77 3.04
C GLU A 153 2.53 18.34 2.47
N LEU A 154 3.25 17.43 3.16
CA LEU A 154 4.49 16.87 2.66
C LEU A 154 4.29 16.15 1.31
N ALA A 155 3.21 15.38 1.14
CA ALA A 155 2.89 14.73 -0.13
C ALA A 155 2.71 15.76 -1.26
N ARG A 156 2.00 16.86 -1.00
CA ARG A 156 1.80 17.97 -1.96
C ARG A 156 3.13 18.66 -2.32
N GLN A 157 3.95 18.99 -1.32
CA GLN A 157 5.25 19.64 -1.52
C GLN A 157 6.23 18.79 -2.33
N LEU A 158 6.15 17.48 -2.20
CA LEU A 158 6.97 16.54 -2.95
C LEU A 158 6.39 16.18 -4.32
N ASP A 159 5.17 16.61 -4.62
CA ASP A 159 4.43 16.24 -5.84
C ASP A 159 4.34 14.71 -6.00
N VAL A 160 3.97 14.02 -4.91
CA VAL A 160 3.79 12.57 -4.87
C VAL A 160 2.34 12.22 -4.52
N THR A 161 1.96 10.98 -4.77
CA THR A 161 0.59 10.51 -4.58
C THR A 161 0.23 10.37 -3.09
N LEU A 162 -0.95 10.86 -2.70
CA LEU A 162 -1.51 10.63 -1.38
C LEU A 162 -2.30 9.31 -1.37
N ASN A 163 -1.98 8.40 -0.46
CA ASN A 163 -2.74 7.17 -0.24
C ASN A 163 -3.64 7.33 0.99
N VAL A 164 -4.93 7.16 0.83
CA VAL A 164 -5.91 7.26 1.91
C VAL A 164 -6.49 5.90 2.27
N TRP A 165 -6.87 5.72 3.55
CA TRP A 165 -7.51 4.50 4.03
C TRP A 165 -8.98 4.75 4.34
N ASP A 166 -9.88 4.01 3.66
CA ASP A 166 -11.34 3.95 3.90
C ASP A 166 -12.03 5.31 3.98
N LEU A 167 -11.61 6.25 3.13
CA LEU A 167 -12.19 7.59 3.09
C LEU A 167 -13.44 7.61 2.21
N ASP A 168 -14.45 8.40 2.61
CA ASP A 168 -15.70 8.59 1.88
C ASP A 168 -15.52 9.40 0.58
N ALA A 169 -16.49 9.28 -0.34
CA ALA A 169 -16.42 9.88 -1.68
C ALA A 169 -16.35 11.41 -1.67
N ASP A 170 -17.02 12.09 -0.72
CA ASP A 170 -17.02 13.56 -0.68
C ASP A 170 -15.63 14.09 -0.32
N ARG A 171 -15.01 13.49 0.68
CA ARG A 171 -13.63 13.83 1.08
C ARG A 171 -12.61 13.44 0.00
N LEU A 172 -12.82 12.31 -0.69
CA LEU A 172 -11.98 11.90 -1.81
C LEU A 172 -12.02 12.93 -2.92
N THR A 173 -13.21 13.39 -3.33
CA THR A 173 -13.37 14.41 -4.35
C THR A 173 -12.64 15.71 -3.99
N ALA A 174 -12.69 16.13 -2.72
CA ALA A 174 -11.94 17.29 -2.27
C ALA A 174 -10.42 17.09 -2.34
N LEU A 175 -9.92 15.89 -2.01
CA LEU A 175 -8.49 15.59 -2.07
C LEU A 175 -7.98 15.44 -3.51
N THR A 176 -8.74 14.79 -4.40
CA THR A 176 -8.35 14.61 -5.81
C THR A 176 -8.28 15.91 -6.57
N ALA A 177 -9.03 16.94 -6.14
CA ALA A 177 -8.90 18.29 -6.66
C ALA A 177 -7.57 18.98 -6.30
N LEU A 178 -6.86 18.48 -5.29
CA LEU A 178 -5.59 19.05 -4.80
C LEU A 178 -4.36 18.28 -5.31
N GLY A 179 -4.52 17.07 -5.84
CA GLY A 179 -3.43 16.26 -6.35
C GLY A 179 -3.80 14.79 -6.56
N PRO A 180 -2.83 13.94 -6.94
CA PRO A 180 -3.07 12.53 -7.19
C PRO A 180 -3.38 11.78 -5.88
N VAL A 181 -4.48 11.00 -5.89
CA VAL A 181 -4.94 10.21 -4.74
C VAL A 181 -5.12 8.75 -5.12
N THR A 182 -4.73 7.86 -4.23
CA THR A 182 -5.08 6.44 -4.24
C THR A 182 -5.86 6.10 -2.99
N TRP A 183 -6.78 5.15 -3.11
CA TRP A 183 -7.60 4.68 -2.00
C TRP A 183 -7.25 3.23 -1.66
N ALA A 184 -7.18 2.93 -0.37
CA ALA A 184 -7.13 1.57 0.14
C ALA A 184 -8.22 1.40 1.21
N GLY A 185 -8.80 0.21 1.34
CA GLY A 185 -9.82 0.01 2.35
C GLY A 185 -10.45 -1.38 2.37
N PRO A 186 -11.41 -1.58 3.28
CA PRO A 186 -12.10 -2.85 3.46
C PRO A 186 -12.99 -3.20 2.25
N VAL A 187 -13.24 -4.49 2.09
CA VAL A 187 -14.27 -4.99 1.15
C VAL A 187 -15.65 -4.62 1.68
N ARG A 188 -16.51 -4.08 0.82
CA ARG A 188 -17.90 -3.74 1.15
C ARG A 188 -18.86 -4.66 0.40
N GLU A 189 -20.07 -4.88 0.96
CA GLU A 189 -21.10 -5.72 0.32
C GLU A 189 -21.45 -5.25 -1.10
N ASN A 190 -21.62 -3.93 -1.29
CA ASN A 190 -21.80 -3.34 -2.61
C ASN A 190 -20.44 -2.95 -3.21
N LEU A 191 -19.63 -3.95 -3.56
CA LEU A 191 -18.32 -3.71 -4.19
C LEU A 191 -18.41 -2.93 -5.51
N PRO A 192 -19.33 -3.22 -6.46
CA PRO A 192 -19.44 -2.43 -7.69
C PRO A 192 -19.76 -0.96 -7.42
N GLY A 193 -20.69 -0.67 -6.51
CA GLY A 193 -21.04 0.71 -6.14
C GLY A 193 -19.85 1.46 -5.53
N LEU A 194 -19.10 0.83 -4.63
CA LEU A 194 -17.86 1.40 -4.08
C LEU A 194 -16.86 1.75 -5.19
N LEU A 195 -16.62 0.84 -6.12
CA LEU A 195 -15.65 1.07 -7.21
C LEU A 195 -16.10 2.19 -8.16
N ASP A 196 -17.42 2.30 -8.42
CA ASP A 196 -17.99 3.40 -9.21
C ASP A 196 -17.83 4.75 -8.48
N GLU A 197 -18.11 4.80 -7.17
CA GLU A 197 -17.88 5.99 -6.34
C GLU A 197 -16.40 6.43 -6.37
N LEU A 198 -15.46 5.50 -6.18
CA LEU A 198 -14.02 5.77 -6.19
C LEU A 198 -13.56 6.29 -7.57
N ARG A 199 -14.05 5.67 -8.65
CA ARG A 199 -13.75 6.11 -10.01
C ARG A 199 -14.28 7.51 -10.28
N ASN A 200 -15.52 7.80 -9.88
CA ASN A 200 -16.16 9.11 -10.07
C ASN A 200 -15.47 10.21 -9.24
N ALA A 201 -14.95 9.85 -8.06
CA ALA A 201 -14.13 10.76 -7.24
C ALA A 201 -12.73 11.03 -7.83
N GLY A 202 -12.34 10.38 -8.94
CA GLY A 202 -11.05 10.62 -9.60
C GLY A 202 -9.85 9.89 -8.99
N VAL A 203 -10.10 8.86 -8.19
CA VAL A 203 -9.04 8.04 -7.57
C VAL A 203 -8.24 7.29 -8.63
N GLN A 204 -6.91 7.29 -8.52
CA GLN A 204 -6.04 6.61 -9.49
C GLN A 204 -5.97 5.09 -9.27
N TRP A 205 -5.98 4.66 -8.01
CA TRP A 205 -5.96 3.26 -7.60
C TRP A 205 -6.99 2.98 -6.51
N ALA A 206 -7.70 1.87 -6.64
CA ALA A 206 -8.46 1.27 -5.56
C ALA A 206 -7.77 -0.03 -5.12
N VAL A 207 -7.29 -0.08 -3.87
CA VAL A 207 -6.60 -1.25 -3.30
C VAL A 207 -7.46 -1.86 -2.21
N LEU A 208 -7.98 -3.06 -2.45
CA LEU A 208 -8.92 -3.73 -1.56
C LEU A 208 -8.19 -4.58 -0.52
N ALA A 209 -8.70 -4.57 0.70
CA ALA A 209 -8.23 -5.44 1.79
C ALA A 209 -8.32 -6.93 1.44
N PRO A 210 -7.59 -7.82 2.15
CA PRO A 210 -7.64 -9.26 1.92
C PRO A 210 -9.07 -9.82 2.05
N GLY A 211 -9.39 -10.80 1.20
CA GLY A 211 -10.70 -11.46 1.17
C GLY A 211 -11.64 -10.94 0.09
N VAL A 212 -11.21 -9.96 -0.72
CA VAL A 212 -11.98 -9.53 -1.88
C VAL A 212 -12.06 -10.64 -2.93
N ASP A 213 -13.21 -10.74 -3.60
CA ASP A 213 -13.35 -11.59 -4.78
C ASP A 213 -12.62 -10.96 -5.97
N VAL A 214 -11.49 -11.55 -6.34
CA VAL A 214 -10.63 -11.09 -7.45
C VAL A 214 -11.37 -11.14 -8.78
N ALA A 215 -12.23 -12.16 -9.00
CA ALA A 215 -13.01 -12.26 -10.23
C ALA A 215 -14.09 -11.17 -10.32
N ALA A 216 -14.68 -10.76 -9.20
CA ALA A 216 -15.63 -9.65 -9.17
C ALA A 216 -14.96 -8.31 -9.51
N LEU A 217 -13.70 -8.08 -9.09
CA LEU A 217 -12.91 -6.91 -9.48
C LEU A 217 -12.64 -6.88 -10.99
N ALA A 218 -12.20 -8.00 -11.55
CA ALA A 218 -11.95 -8.12 -12.98
C ALA A 218 -13.23 -7.87 -13.78
N HIS A 219 -14.35 -8.50 -13.38
CA HIS A 219 -15.64 -8.30 -14.03
C HIS A 219 -16.11 -6.83 -14.00
N TRP A 220 -15.93 -6.12 -12.87
CA TRP A 220 -16.26 -4.69 -12.79
C TRP A 220 -15.40 -3.86 -13.77
N ARG A 221 -14.10 -4.11 -13.83
CA ARG A 221 -13.18 -3.42 -14.74
C ARG A 221 -13.61 -3.60 -16.20
N ASP A 222 -13.91 -4.85 -16.60
CA ASP A 222 -14.26 -5.21 -17.98
C ASP A 222 -15.59 -4.57 -18.43
N ARG A 223 -16.52 -4.30 -17.50
CA ARG A 223 -17.77 -3.57 -17.78
C ARG A 223 -17.57 -2.06 -17.92
N GLY A 224 -16.54 -1.50 -17.29
CA GLY A 224 -16.24 -0.06 -17.33
C GLY A 224 -15.32 0.35 -18.48
N GLY A 225 -14.86 -0.58 -19.29
CA GLY A 225 -13.96 -0.36 -20.43
C GLY A 225 -14.68 -0.08 -21.78
N CYS A 226 -15.99 0.23 -21.73
CA CYS A 226 -16.77 0.67 -22.91
C CYS A 226 -17.01 2.15 -22.87
#